data_3e8a005f5c3597d43db3170728cf6690
#
_entry.id   3e8a005f5c3597d43db3170728cf6690
#
_cell.length_a   1.000
_cell.length_b   1.000
_cell.length_c   1.000
_cell.angle_alpha   90.00
_cell.angle_beta   90.00
_cell.angle_gamma   90.00
#
_symmetry.space_group_name_H-M   'P 1'
#
loop_
_entity.id
_entity.type
_entity.pdbx_description
1 polymer ?
#
loop_
_entity_poly.entity_id
_entity_poly.type
_entity_poly.pdbx_seq_one_letter_code
_entity_poly.pdbx_strand_id
1 'polypeptide(L)'
;MADDANTLKTPESGTKLRLEMLLTQPFTFIGEAVIGWVNGLGTATVFLFMALLKTFRSRQLSKVVSQIYYIGARSTAIIMLVSFFTGMVLGLQSYHALVQFGAQGAVGSLVSLSLIMELGPVLTAIMITARAGSAITAEIGIQRISEQIDALHTMRINPLQYLVSPKIIAAIISFPLLTAVFDLIGIFGGYVSGVVLLGLNGGVYMHSIQTYVVLSDITNG
;
A
#
# COMPACT_ATOMS: atom_id res chain seq x y z
N MET A 1 -30.51 10.11 75.58
CA MET A 1 -30.19 8.69 75.85
C MET A 1 -30.79 7.90 74.69
N ALA A 2 -30.04 7.76 73.61
CA ALA A 2 -30.24 6.88 72.49
C ALA A 2 -29.45 7.51 71.34
N ASP A 3 -28.27 7.07 71.17
CA ASP A 3 -27.61 7.18 69.91
C ASP A 3 -26.36 6.26 70.00
N ASP A 4 -26.31 5.27 69.18
CA ASP A 4 -25.08 4.57 68.77
C ASP A 4 -25.42 3.26 68.06
N ALA A 5 -26.04 3.39 66.87
CA ALA A 5 -26.25 2.24 66.03
C ALA A 5 -26.01 2.58 64.53
N ASN A 6 -24.81 3.08 64.23
CA ASN A 6 -24.45 3.17 62.79
C ASN A 6 -22.92 3.22 62.59
N THR A 7 -22.18 2.20 62.95
CA THR A 7 -20.80 2.05 62.55
C THR A 7 -20.43 0.56 62.35
N LEU A 8 -21.06 -0.13 61.40
CA LEU A 8 -20.52 -1.39 60.87
C LEU A 8 -20.69 -1.39 59.36
N LYS A 9 -19.99 -0.50 58.67
CA LYS A 9 -19.69 -0.71 57.26
C LYS A 9 -18.62 -1.81 57.18
N THR A 10 -19.06 -3.01 56.85
CA THR A 10 -18.22 -4.18 56.70
C THR A 10 -17.12 -3.96 55.66
N PRO A 11 -15.85 -4.28 55.96
CA PRO A 11 -14.72 -4.13 55.05
C PRO A 11 -14.76 -5.04 53.81
N GLU A 12 -15.72 -5.94 53.73
CA GLU A 12 -15.84 -6.92 52.61
C GLU A 12 -16.30 -6.31 51.30
N SER A 13 -17.06 -5.19 51.32
CA SER A 13 -17.54 -4.58 50.06
C SER A 13 -16.44 -3.89 49.28
N GLY A 14 -15.45 -3.35 49.95
CA GLY A 14 -14.30 -2.68 49.32
C GLY A 14 -13.33 -3.65 48.66
N THR A 15 -13.20 -4.84 49.19
CA THR A 15 -12.29 -5.86 48.64
C THR A 15 -12.88 -6.54 47.43
N LYS A 16 -14.19 -6.79 47.41
CA LYS A 16 -14.90 -7.33 46.24
C LYS A 16 -14.93 -6.37 45.10
N LEU A 17 -15.19 -5.08 45.33
CA LEU A 17 -15.12 -4.03 44.32
C LEU A 17 -13.70 -3.85 43.73
N ARG A 18 -12.65 -3.98 44.54
CA ARG A 18 -11.27 -3.94 44.04
C ARG A 18 -10.91 -5.18 43.21
N LEU A 19 -11.39 -6.35 43.60
CA LEU A 19 -11.18 -7.60 42.84
C LEU A 19 -11.94 -7.56 41.50
N GLU A 20 -13.17 -7.07 41.49
CA GLU A 20 -13.92 -6.90 40.24
C GLU A 20 -13.27 -5.84 39.33
N MET A 21 -12.79 -4.72 39.85
CA MET A 21 -12.03 -3.75 39.08
C MET A 21 -10.73 -4.32 38.51
N LEU A 22 -10.00 -5.11 39.27
CA LEU A 22 -8.74 -5.74 38.80
C LEU A 22 -8.97 -6.81 37.75
N LEU A 23 -10.11 -7.51 37.81
CA LEU A 23 -10.46 -8.55 36.82
C LEU A 23 -11.09 -7.96 35.55
N THR A 24 -11.78 -6.82 35.64
CA THR A 24 -12.42 -6.18 34.48
C THR A 24 -11.48 -5.23 33.72
N GLN A 25 -10.46 -4.67 34.37
CA GLN A 25 -9.50 -3.73 33.75
C GLN A 25 -8.84 -4.29 32.46
N PRO A 26 -8.32 -5.53 32.41
CA PRO A 26 -7.71 -6.01 31.18
C PRO A 26 -8.72 -6.23 30.05
N PHE A 27 -9.96 -6.60 30.38
CA PHE A 27 -11.02 -6.77 29.37
C PHE A 27 -11.54 -5.44 28.84
N THR A 28 -11.67 -4.41 29.68
CA THR A 28 -12.05 -3.06 29.24
C THR A 28 -10.95 -2.43 28.39
N PHE A 29 -9.69 -2.59 28.74
CA PHE A 29 -8.56 -2.07 27.96
C PHE A 29 -8.51 -2.71 26.55
N ILE A 30 -8.70 -4.04 26.45
CA ILE A 30 -8.77 -4.73 25.17
C ILE A 30 -10.02 -4.30 24.40
N GLY A 31 -11.16 -4.18 25.07
CA GLY A 31 -12.42 -3.71 24.46
C GLY A 31 -12.31 -2.31 23.88
N GLU A 32 -11.75 -1.36 24.63
CA GLU A 32 -11.51 0.01 24.18
C GLU A 32 -10.53 0.07 23.01
N ALA A 33 -9.46 -0.73 23.05
CA ALA A 33 -8.50 -0.84 21.96
C ALA A 33 -9.16 -1.37 20.67
N VAL A 34 -9.97 -2.42 20.78
CA VAL A 34 -10.70 -2.99 19.63
C VAL A 34 -11.72 -2.00 19.08
N ILE A 35 -12.51 -1.36 19.95
CA ILE A 35 -13.48 -0.33 19.53
C ILE A 35 -12.76 0.85 18.87
N GLY A 36 -11.63 1.28 19.41
CA GLY A 36 -10.79 2.34 18.84
C GLY A 36 -10.29 1.97 17.44
N TRP A 37 -9.85 0.73 17.24
CA TRP A 37 -9.43 0.20 15.94
C TRP A 37 -10.57 0.15 14.93
N VAL A 38 -11.72 -0.37 15.34
CA VAL A 38 -12.91 -0.46 14.48
C VAL A 38 -13.42 0.93 14.10
N ASN A 39 -13.47 1.86 15.04
CA ASN A 39 -13.84 3.25 14.76
C ASN A 39 -12.83 3.94 13.85
N GLY A 40 -11.52 3.70 14.04
CA GLY A 40 -10.46 4.20 13.17
C GLY A 40 -10.62 3.69 11.73
N LEU A 41 -10.83 2.39 11.56
CA LEU A 41 -11.09 1.79 10.25
C LEU A 41 -12.39 2.32 9.62
N GLY A 42 -13.45 2.43 10.41
CA GLY A 42 -14.74 2.99 9.95
C GLY A 42 -14.58 4.44 9.45
N THR A 43 -13.90 5.27 10.23
CA THR A 43 -13.63 6.68 9.86
C THR A 43 -12.77 6.76 8.59
N ALA A 44 -11.73 5.93 8.49
CA ALA A 44 -10.87 5.88 7.30
C ALA A 44 -11.65 5.43 6.05
N THR A 45 -12.52 4.44 6.19
CA THR A 45 -13.36 3.94 5.07
C THR A 45 -14.36 5.00 4.60
N VAL A 46 -15.04 5.66 5.53
CA VAL A 46 -15.98 6.76 5.19
C VAL A 46 -15.23 7.93 4.54
N PHE A 47 -14.06 8.28 5.07
CA PHE A 47 -13.19 9.31 4.49
C PHE A 47 -12.79 8.96 3.05
N LEU A 48 -12.33 7.72 2.82
CA LEU A 48 -11.94 7.24 1.50
C LEU A 48 -13.11 7.28 0.51
N PHE A 49 -14.27 6.80 0.93
CA PHE A 49 -15.48 6.80 0.11
C PHE A 49 -15.94 8.21 -0.26
N MET A 50 -15.95 9.13 0.71
CA MET A 50 -16.24 10.54 0.45
C MET A 50 -15.23 11.21 -0.47
N ALA A 51 -13.94 10.90 -0.29
CA ALA A 51 -12.87 11.42 -1.14
C ALA A 51 -13.02 10.92 -2.58
N LEU A 52 -13.31 9.63 -2.78
CA LEU A 52 -13.57 9.05 -4.11
C LEU A 52 -14.78 9.69 -4.80
N LEU A 53 -15.90 9.83 -4.09
CA LEU A 53 -17.11 10.46 -4.65
C LEU A 53 -16.86 11.92 -5.07
N LYS A 54 -16.10 12.68 -4.27
CA LYS A 54 -15.77 14.08 -4.57
C LYS A 54 -14.69 14.23 -5.65
N THR A 55 -13.89 13.20 -5.86
CA THR A 55 -12.83 13.15 -6.88
C THR A 55 -13.39 13.35 -8.28
N PHE A 56 -14.50 12.70 -8.62
CA PHE A 56 -15.14 12.84 -9.93
C PHE A 56 -15.64 14.26 -10.26
N ARG A 57 -15.77 15.13 -9.27
CA ARG A 57 -16.23 16.51 -9.44
C ARG A 57 -15.10 17.55 -9.53
N SER A 58 -13.85 17.14 -9.41
CA SER A 58 -12.70 18.05 -9.38
C SER A 58 -12.22 18.37 -10.81
N ARG A 59 -12.31 19.64 -11.22
CA ARG A 59 -11.78 20.15 -12.51
C ARG A 59 -10.35 20.70 -12.40
N GLN A 60 -9.55 20.25 -11.45
CA GLN A 60 -8.21 20.81 -11.18
C GLN A 60 -7.10 20.04 -11.92
N LEU A 61 -7.18 19.94 -13.24
CA LEU A 61 -6.25 19.17 -14.07
C LEU A 61 -4.77 19.55 -13.83
N SER A 62 -4.47 20.84 -13.69
CA SER A 62 -3.10 21.29 -13.44
C SER A 62 -2.50 20.71 -12.15
N LYS A 63 -3.29 20.63 -11.08
CA LYS A 63 -2.84 20.01 -9.82
C LYS A 63 -2.68 18.51 -9.94
N VAL A 64 -3.57 17.84 -10.67
CA VAL A 64 -3.46 16.40 -10.94
C VAL A 64 -2.16 16.08 -11.66
N VAL A 65 -1.81 16.83 -12.72
CA VAL A 65 -0.55 16.64 -13.47
C VAL A 65 0.66 16.83 -12.54
N SER A 66 0.66 17.88 -11.72
CA SER A 66 1.74 18.10 -10.74
C SER A 66 1.85 16.95 -9.74
N GLN A 67 0.74 16.38 -9.29
CA GLN A 67 0.73 15.24 -8.37
C GLN A 67 1.16 13.92 -9.06
N ILE A 68 0.79 13.71 -10.33
CA ILE A 68 1.30 12.58 -11.14
C ILE A 68 2.83 12.65 -11.24
N TYR A 69 3.39 13.82 -11.50
CA TYR A 69 4.84 14.02 -11.52
C TYR A 69 5.46 13.69 -10.14
N TYR A 70 4.85 14.19 -9.07
CA TYR A 70 5.36 13.99 -7.70
C TYR A 70 5.30 12.52 -7.25
N ILE A 71 4.18 11.83 -7.48
CA ILE A 71 3.98 10.42 -7.13
C ILE A 71 4.73 9.52 -8.11
N GLY A 72 4.57 9.75 -9.42
CA GLY A 72 5.09 8.92 -10.48
C GLY A 72 6.59 9.10 -10.70
N ALA A 73 7.01 10.23 -11.27
CA ALA A 73 8.39 10.43 -11.73
C ALA A 73 9.43 10.30 -10.60
N ARG A 74 9.12 10.81 -9.41
CA ARG A 74 10.03 10.70 -8.26
C ARG A 74 10.15 9.28 -7.70
N SER A 75 9.16 8.40 -7.94
CA SER A 75 9.21 7.00 -7.50
C SER A 75 9.87 6.09 -8.53
N THR A 76 9.90 6.49 -9.80
CA THR A 76 10.34 5.66 -10.93
C THR A 76 11.75 5.10 -10.74
N ALA A 77 12.71 5.91 -10.30
CA ALA A 77 14.09 5.46 -10.13
C ALA A 77 14.23 4.31 -9.12
N ILE A 78 13.55 4.40 -7.98
CA ILE A 78 13.56 3.35 -6.95
C ILE A 78 12.85 2.11 -7.47
N ILE A 79 11.71 2.28 -8.14
CA ILE A 79 10.93 1.18 -8.71
C ILE A 79 11.74 0.44 -9.77
N MET A 80 12.43 1.14 -10.67
CA MET A 80 13.30 0.54 -11.68
C MET A 80 14.42 -0.28 -11.05
N LEU A 81 15.07 0.26 -10.02
CA LEU A 81 16.17 -0.41 -9.35
C LEU A 81 15.69 -1.69 -8.66
N VAL A 82 14.62 -1.62 -7.87
CA VAL A 82 14.09 -2.80 -7.16
C VAL A 82 13.55 -3.83 -8.15
N SER A 83 12.83 -3.40 -9.18
CA SER A 83 12.31 -4.28 -10.22
C SER A 83 13.42 -5.04 -10.94
N PHE A 84 14.49 -4.35 -11.33
CA PHE A 84 15.64 -4.98 -11.99
C PHE A 84 16.24 -6.10 -11.14
N PHE A 85 16.52 -5.83 -9.86
CA PHE A 85 17.07 -6.86 -8.97
C PHE A 85 16.07 -7.97 -8.66
N THR A 86 14.78 -7.64 -8.49
CA THR A 86 13.74 -8.66 -8.30
C THR A 86 13.66 -9.59 -9.50
N GLY A 87 13.64 -9.04 -10.71
CA GLY A 87 13.66 -9.85 -11.94
C GLY A 87 14.91 -10.70 -12.09
N MET A 88 16.09 -10.15 -11.73
CA MET A 88 17.35 -10.89 -11.75
C MET A 88 17.32 -12.08 -10.77
N VAL A 89 16.85 -11.87 -9.54
CA VAL A 89 16.72 -12.94 -8.53
C VAL A 89 15.73 -14.00 -8.98
N LEU A 90 14.57 -13.59 -9.52
CA LEU A 90 13.58 -14.53 -10.06
C LEU A 90 14.14 -15.35 -11.23
N GLY A 91 14.90 -14.72 -12.12
CA GLY A 91 15.55 -15.41 -13.24
C GLY A 91 16.52 -16.49 -12.77
N LEU A 92 17.37 -16.16 -11.79
CA LEU A 92 18.31 -17.13 -11.18
C LEU A 92 17.56 -18.26 -10.48
N GLN A 93 16.55 -17.95 -9.70
CA GLN A 93 15.77 -18.92 -8.95
C GLN A 93 14.97 -19.85 -9.87
N SER A 94 14.30 -19.28 -10.87
CA SER A 94 13.56 -20.03 -11.89
C SER A 94 14.47 -20.97 -12.69
N TYR A 95 15.67 -20.51 -13.07
CA TYR A 95 16.64 -21.34 -13.77
C TYR A 95 17.04 -22.55 -12.93
N HIS A 96 17.44 -22.35 -11.67
CA HIS A 96 17.82 -23.45 -10.79
C HIS A 96 16.68 -24.46 -10.57
N ALA A 97 15.44 -23.98 -10.48
CA ALA A 97 14.28 -24.86 -10.35
C ALA A 97 14.03 -25.67 -11.63
N LEU A 98 14.12 -25.05 -12.81
CA LEU A 98 13.77 -25.68 -14.09
C LEU A 98 14.88 -26.56 -14.67
N VAL A 99 16.15 -26.28 -14.32
CA VAL A 99 17.29 -27.10 -14.76
C VAL A 99 17.15 -28.57 -14.36
N GLN A 100 16.63 -28.82 -13.17
CA GLN A 100 16.42 -30.20 -12.65
C GLN A 100 15.44 -31.01 -13.47
N PHE A 101 14.55 -30.34 -14.20
CA PHE A 101 13.53 -30.95 -15.06
C PHE A 101 13.88 -30.87 -16.55
N GLY A 102 15.04 -30.32 -16.91
CA GLY A 102 15.42 -30.09 -18.31
C GLY A 102 14.56 -29.03 -19.02
N ALA A 103 13.78 -28.23 -18.28
CA ALA A 103 12.82 -27.27 -18.81
C ALA A 103 13.33 -25.81 -18.83
N GLN A 104 14.64 -25.63 -19.04
CA GLN A 104 15.29 -24.31 -19.02
C GLN A 104 14.69 -23.29 -20.00
N GLY A 105 14.08 -23.76 -21.10
CA GLY A 105 13.43 -22.89 -22.07
C GLY A 105 12.21 -22.13 -21.52
N ALA A 106 11.63 -22.58 -20.41
CA ALA A 106 10.45 -21.96 -19.79
C ALA A 106 10.80 -20.87 -18.75
N VAL A 107 12.08 -20.57 -18.51
CA VAL A 107 12.50 -19.54 -17.53
C VAL A 107 11.88 -18.18 -17.86
N GLY A 108 11.89 -17.79 -19.15
CA GLY A 108 11.37 -16.49 -19.57
C GLY A 108 9.87 -16.32 -19.26
N SER A 109 9.07 -17.33 -19.56
CA SER A 109 7.62 -17.30 -19.28
C SER A 109 7.32 -17.31 -17.78
N LEU A 110 8.04 -18.13 -17.00
CA LEU A 110 7.83 -18.21 -15.56
C LEU A 110 8.13 -16.86 -14.87
N VAL A 111 9.28 -16.26 -15.19
CA VAL A 111 9.67 -14.94 -14.65
C VAL A 111 8.65 -13.88 -15.03
N SER A 112 8.25 -13.83 -16.31
CA SER A 112 7.32 -12.80 -16.78
C SER A 112 5.94 -12.94 -16.18
N LEU A 113 5.39 -14.14 -16.10
CA LEU A 113 4.08 -14.40 -15.48
C LEU A 113 4.09 -14.08 -13.99
N SER A 114 5.14 -14.49 -13.25
CA SER A 114 5.26 -14.18 -11.82
C SER A 114 5.36 -12.67 -11.56
N LEU A 115 6.03 -11.92 -12.44
CA LEU A 115 6.11 -10.47 -12.32
C LEU A 115 4.76 -9.83 -12.63
N ILE A 116 4.16 -10.12 -13.77
CA ILE A 116 2.95 -9.46 -14.26
C ILE A 116 1.75 -9.75 -13.35
N MET A 117 1.55 -11.03 -12.97
CA MET A 117 0.34 -11.44 -12.25
C MET A 117 0.41 -11.18 -10.73
N GLU A 118 1.59 -11.24 -10.12
CA GLU A 118 1.70 -11.25 -8.67
C GLU A 118 2.63 -10.16 -8.15
N LEU A 119 3.91 -10.23 -8.47
CA LEU A 119 4.95 -9.43 -7.83
C LEU A 119 4.95 -7.97 -8.30
N GLY A 120 4.68 -7.70 -9.56
CA GLY A 120 4.62 -6.36 -10.13
C GLY A 120 3.62 -5.47 -9.40
N PRO A 121 2.33 -5.82 -9.42
CA PRO A 121 1.31 -5.02 -8.76
C PRO A 121 1.54 -4.87 -7.25
N VAL A 122 1.89 -5.95 -6.57
CA VAL A 122 2.08 -5.96 -5.11
C VAL A 122 3.29 -5.13 -4.69
N LEU A 123 4.46 -5.36 -5.28
CA LEU A 123 5.68 -4.63 -4.91
C LEU A 123 5.58 -3.15 -5.29
N THR A 124 5.01 -2.83 -6.45
CA THR A 124 4.77 -1.44 -6.86
C THR A 124 3.84 -0.74 -5.88
N ALA A 125 2.74 -1.39 -5.46
CA ALA A 125 1.81 -0.84 -4.48
C ALA A 125 2.49 -0.55 -3.14
N ILE A 126 3.28 -1.50 -2.61
CA ILE A 126 4.01 -1.34 -1.36
C ILE A 126 4.99 -0.17 -1.45
N MET A 127 5.77 -0.09 -2.54
CA MET A 127 6.79 0.96 -2.73
C MET A 127 6.17 2.35 -2.87
N ILE A 128 5.09 2.47 -3.65
CA ILE A 128 4.39 3.74 -3.80
C ILE A 128 3.76 4.16 -2.46
N THR A 129 3.12 3.23 -1.76
CA THR A 129 2.51 3.52 -0.46
C THR A 129 3.56 3.94 0.57
N ALA A 130 4.69 3.25 0.64
CA ALA A 130 5.76 3.59 1.56
C ALA A 130 6.33 4.99 1.28
N ARG A 131 6.58 5.33 0.02
CA ARG A 131 7.21 6.61 -0.35
C ARG A 131 6.22 7.75 -0.51
N ALA A 132 5.24 7.60 -1.40
CA ALA A 132 4.29 8.66 -1.69
C ALA A 132 3.26 8.82 -0.56
N GLY A 133 2.82 7.71 0.05
CA GLY A 133 1.90 7.73 1.19
C GLY A 133 2.49 8.49 2.38
N SER A 134 3.73 8.18 2.78
CA SER A 134 4.42 8.89 3.87
C SER A 134 4.62 10.37 3.57
N ALA A 135 5.03 10.70 2.35
CA ALA A 135 5.23 12.09 1.94
C ALA A 135 3.92 12.89 1.91
N ILE A 136 2.82 12.32 1.43
CA ILE A 136 1.50 12.93 1.43
C ILE A 136 1.00 13.15 2.86
N THR A 137 1.20 12.17 3.74
CA THR A 137 0.80 12.29 5.15
C THR A 137 1.58 13.41 5.85
N ALA A 138 2.89 13.49 5.63
CA ALA A 138 3.73 14.56 6.18
C ALA A 138 3.29 15.94 5.65
N GLU A 139 2.99 16.06 4.35
CA GLU A 139 2.53 17.30 3.75
C GLU A 139 1.19 17.77 4.36
N ILE A 140 0.22 16.85 4.52
CA ILE A 140 -1.07 17.17 5.15
C ILE A 140 -0.86 17.56 6.62
N GLY A 141 0.05 16.88 7.33
CA GLY A 141 0.41 17.22 8.70
C GLY A 141 0.97 18.64 8.82
N ILE A 142 1.89 19.03 7.94
CA ILE A 142 2.43 20.41 7.88
C ILE A 142 1.33 21.42 7.59
N GLN A 143 0.45 21.15 6.62
CA GLN A 143 -0.67 22.01 6.28
C GLN A 143 -1.68 22.17 7.44
N ARG A 144 -1.82 21.16 8.28
CA ARG A 144 -2.65 21.23 9.50
C ARG A 144 -2.00 22.12 10.57
N ILE A 145 -0.71 21.92 10.84
CA ILE A 145 0.03 22.69 11.86
C ILE A 145 0.14 24.16 11.45
N SER A 146 0.29 24.45 10.16
CA SER A 146 0.37 25.82 9.62
C SER A 146 -0.99 26.48 9.40
N GLU A 147 -2.07 25.92 9.92
CA GLU A 147 -3.45 26.44 9.84
C GLU A 147 -4.00 26.65 8.41
N GLN A 148 -3.31 26.12 7.39
CA GLN A 148 -3.75 26.24 6.00
C GLN A 148 -5.09 25.55 5.75
N ILE A 149 -5.36 24.46 6.45
CA ILE A 149 -6.65 23.74 6.34
C ILE A 149 -7.77 24.57 6.95
N ASP A 150 -7.53 25.26 8.06
CA ASP A 150 -8.52 26.11 8.72
C ASP A 150 -8.77 27.39 7.90
N ALA A 151 -7.73 27.92 7.24
CA ALA A 151 -7.88 29.01 6.27
C ALA A 151 -8.77 28.62 5.08
N LEU A 152 -8.66 27.36 4.58
CA LEU A 152 -9.55 26.87 3.52
C LEU A 152 -11.00 26.77 4.01
N HIS A 153 -11.22 26.37 5.26
CA HIS A 153 -12.56 26.36 5.85
C HIS A 153 -13.18 27.74 5.96
N THR A 154 -12.42 28.75 6.38
CA THR A 154 -12.89 30.16 6.45
C THR A 154 -13.25 30.70 5.07
N MET A 155 -12.52 30.28 4.04
CA MET A 155 -12.81 30.62 2.64
C MET A 155 -13.97 29.81 2.03
N ARG A 156 -14.64 28.95 2.80
CA ARG A 156 -15.71 28.03 2.35
C ARG A 156 -15.27 27.06 1.25
N ILE A 157 -13.97 26.78 1.15
CA ILE A 157 -13.41 25.79 0.23
C ILE A 157 -13.34 24.45 0.98
N ASN A 158 -13.86 23.38 0.37
CA ASN A 158 -13.78 22.04 0.98
C ASN A 158 -12.35 21.49 0.90
N PRO A 159 -11.64 21.31 2.04
CA PRO A 159 -10.24 20.86 2.04
C PRO A 159 -10.05 19.48 1.41
N LEU A 160 -11.01 18.55 1.60
CA LEU A 160 -10.97 17.23 0.99
C LEU A 160 -10.91 17.32 -0.54
N GLN A 161 -11.76 18.15 -1.13
CA GLN A 161 -11.81 18.29 -2.58
C GLN A 161 -10.60 19.03 -3.13
N TYR A 162 -10.04 19.96 -2.35
CA TYR A 162 -8.92 20.78 -2.81
C TYR A 162 -7.57 20.10 -2.65
N LEU A 163 -7.34 19.37 -1.54
CA LEU A 163 -6.06 18.76 -1.19
C LEU A 163 -5.99 17.28 -1.53
N VAL A 164 -7.04 16.51 -1.25
CA VAL A 164 -7.01 15.05 -1.32
C VAL A 164 -7.42 14.52 -2.69
N SER A 165 -8.48 15.08 -3.30
CA SER A 165 -8.98 14.62 -4.60
C SER A 165 -7.92 14.58 -5.72
N PRO A 166 -7.09 15.62 -5.94
CA PRO A 166 -6.09 15.57 -7.00
C PRO A 166 -5.00 14.50 -6.74
N LYS A 167 -4.70 14.21 -5.47
CA LYS A 167 -3.73 13.18 -5.09
C LYS A 167 -4.27 11.77 -5.37
N ILE A 168 -5.56 11.53 -5.10
CA ILE A 168 -6.21 10.25 -5.40
C ILE A 168 -6.26 9.99 -6.91
N ILE A 169 -6.67 10.99 -7.72
CA ILE A 169 -6.68 10.86 -9.18
C ILE A 169 -5.27 10.55 -9.70
N ALA A 170 -4.28 11.30 -9.21
CA ALA A 170 -2.89 11.09 -9.59
C ALA A 170 -2.39 9.69 -9.22
N ALA A 171 -2.75 9.18 -8.04
CA ALA A 171 -2.41 7.82 -7.63
C ALA A 171 -3.03 6.78 -8.57
N ILE A 172 -4.35 6.87 -8.84
CA ILE A 172 -5.06 5.93 -9.73
C ILE A 172 -4.41 5.85 -11.13
N ILE A 173 -3.91 6.98 -11.65
CA ILE A 173 -3.25 7.03 -12.95
C ILE A 173 -1.79 6.53 -12.86
N SER A 174 -1.09 6.90 -11.79
CA SER A 174 0.34 6.57 -11.63
C SER A 174 0.58 5.10 -11.30
N PHE A 175 -0.33 4.43 -10.58
CA PHE A 175 -0.17 3.03 -10.20
C PHE A 175 0.00 2.08 -11.39
N PRO A 176 -0.93 1.99 -12.36
CA PRO A 176 -0.78 1.08 -13.48
C PRO A 176 0.42 1.43 -14.35
N LEU A 177 0.73 2.72 -14.49
CA LEU A 177 1.90 3.15 -15.28
C LEU A 177 3.21 2.69 -14.63
N LEU A 178 3.33 2.82 -13.32
CA LEU A 178 4.51 2.38 -12.58
C LEU A 178 4.63 0.86 -12.47
N THR A 179 3.50 0.14 -12.41
CA THR A 179 3.48 -1.32 -12.48
C THR A 179 3.98 -1.79 -13.85
N ALA A 180 3.53 -1.19 -14.94
CA ALA A 180 4.04 -1.52 -16.27
C ALA A 180 5.55 -1.27 -16.41
N VAL A 181 6.07 -0.18 -15.81
CA VAL A 181 7.52 0.09 -15.76
C VAL A 181 8.24 -0.97 -14.93
N PHE A 182 7.66 -1.37 -13.79
CA PHE A 182 8.19 -2.43 -12.95
C PHE A 182 8.31 -3.74 -13.73
N ASP A 183 7.27 -4.16 -14.41
CA ASP A 183 7.24 -5.43 -15.15
C ASP A 183 8.25 -5.43 -16.31
N LEU A 184 8.33 -4.35 -17.08
CA LEU A 184 9.30 -4.23 -18.18
C LEU A 184 10.75 -4.32 -17.69
N ILE A 185 11.09 -3.58 -16.65
CA ILE A 185 12.45 -3.59 -16.09
C ILE A 185 12.74 -4.90 -15.36
N GLY A 186 11.76 -5.51 -14.70
CA GLY A 186 11.90 -6.81 -14.06
C GLY A 186 12.14 -7.94 -15.06
N ILE A 187 11.38 -7.98 -16.16
CA ILE A 187 11.60 -8.92 -17.26
C ILE A 187 13.01 -8.74 -17.87
N PHE A 188 13.45 -7.48 -18.03
CA PHE A 188 14.80 -7.20 -18.47
C PHE A 188 15.88 -7.70 -17.48
N GLY A 189 15.65 -7.54 -16.17
CA GLY A 189 16.51 -8.10 -15.11
C GLY A 189 16.58 -9.63 -15.18
N GLY A 190 15.44 -10.29 -15.40
CA GLY A 190 15.35 -11.73 -15.65
C GLY A 190 16.08 -12.17 -16.90
N TYR A 191 16.02 -11.38 -17.97
CA TYR A 191 16.79 -11.61 -19.19
C TYR A 191 18.31 -11.55 -18.93
N VAL A 192 18.76 -10.53 -18.22
CA VAL A 192 20.20 -10.39 -17.86
C VAL A 192 20.67 -11.59 -17.04
N SER A 193 19.90 -12.02 -16.06
CA SER A 193 20.30 -13.20 -15.26
C SER A 193 20.24 -14.51 -16.05
N GLY A 194 19.18 -14.74 -16.81
CA GLY A 194 19.03 -16.00 -17.55
C GLY A 194 19.95 -16.12 -18.75
N VAL A 195 20.04 -15.07 -19.55
CA VAL A 195 20.80 -15.11 -20.82
C VAL A 195 22.27 -14.73 -20.62
N VAL A 196 22.55 -13.60 -19.94
CA VAL A 196 23.92 -13.09 -19.84
C VAL A 196 24.72 -13.84 -18.77
N LEU A 197 24.14 -14.13 -17.60
CA LEU A 197 24.86 -14.80 -16.51
C LEU A 197 24.83 -16.33 -16.63
N LEU A 198 23.71 -16.92 -17.03
CA LEU A 198 23.52 -18.38 -17.06
C LEU A 198 23.64 -18.98 -18.45
N GLY A 199 23.84 -18.17 -19.50
CA GLY A 199 24.11 -18.65 -20.87
C GLY A 199 22.93 -19.26 -21.60
N LEU A 200 21.68 -18.96 -21.17
CA LEU A 200 20.48 -19.36 -21.91
C LEU A 200 20.44 -18.72 -23.30
N ASN A 201 19.85 -19.43 -24.25
CA ASN A 201 19.62 -18.83 -25.56
C ASN A 201 18.58 -17.70 -25.47
N GLY A 202 18.99 -16.46 -25.80
CA GLY A 202 18.12 -15.28 -25.73
C GLY A 202 16.88 -15.38 -26.62
N GLY A 203 16.97 -16.08 -27.77
CA GLY A 203 15.84 -16.36 -28.63
C GLY A 203 14.79 -17.27 -27.97
N VAL A 204 15.24 -18.30 -27.26
CA VAL A 204 14.35 -19.21 -26.51
C VAL A 204 13.69 -18.47 -25.36
N TYR A 205 14.42 -17.63 -24.65
CA TYR A 205 13.90 -16.81 -23.56
C TYR A 205 12.78 -15.87 -24.08
N MET A 206 13.03 -15.13 -25.16
CA MET A 206 12.06 -14.20 -25.71
C MET A 206 10.85 -14.93 -26.34
N HIS A 207 11.09 -16.04 -27.02
CA HIS A 207 10.01 -16.85 -27.60
C HIS A 207 9.09 -17.43 -26.51
N SER A 208 9.64 -17.87 -25.38
CA SER A 208 8.83 -18.36 -24.27
C SER A 208 7.90 -17.27 -23.72
N ILE A 209 8.38 -16.03 -23.58
CA ILE A 209 7.55 -14.90 -23.14
C ILE A 209 6.40 -14.66 -24.15
N GLN A 210 6.72 -14.56 -25.44
CA GLN A 210 5.74 -14.29 -26.48
C GLN A 210 4.66 -15.37 -26.61
N THR A 211 5.02 -16.61 -26.30
CA THR A 211 4.09 -17.76 -26.41
C THR A 211 3.15 -17.88 -25.23
N TYR A 212 3.65 -17.59 -24.02
CA TYR A 212 2.91 -17.87 -22.78
C TYR A 212 2.32 -16.63 -22.11
N VAL A 213 2.84 -15.42 -22.38
CA VAL A 213 2.26 -14.18 -21.85
C VAL A 213 1.18 -13.68 -22.79
N VAL A 214 -0.07 -13.72 -22.33
CA VAL A 214 -1.25 -13.27 -23.09
C VAL A 214 -1.72 -11.92 -22.55
N LEU A 215 -2.41 -11.15 -23.39
CA LEU A 215 -2.94 -9.84 -23.01
C LEU A 215 -3.86 -9.90 -21.78
N SER A 216 -4.56 -11.02 -21.59
CA SER A 216 -5.39 -11.28 -20.41
C SER A 216 -4.60 -11.29 -19.11
N ASP A 217 -3.33 -11.68 -19.14
CA ASP A 217 -2.48 -11.76 -17.93
C ASP A 217 -2.13 -10.36 -17.44
N ILE A 218 -1.94 -9.42 -18.36
CA ILE A 218 -1.69 -8.00 -18.06
C ILE A 218 -2.92 -7.30 -17.46
N THR A 219 -4.12 -7.76 -17.86
CA THR A 219 -5.38 -7.17 -17.34
C THR A 219 -5.83 -7.79 -16.02
N ASN A 220 -5.34 -8.96 -15.67
CA ASN A 220 -5.68 -9.69 -14.45
C ASN A 220 -4.68 -9.44 -13.30
N GLY A 221 -3.47 -8.99 -13.60
CA GLY A 221 -2.47 -8.54 -12.61
C GLY A 221 -2.62 -7.06 -12.32
#